data_4fc2dc2de93e2240230c8dced0bc6a40
#
_entry.id   4fc2dc2de93e2240230c8dced0bc6a40
#
_cell.length_a   1.000
_cell.length_b   1.000
_cell.length_c   1.000
_cell.angle_alpha   90.00
_cell.angle_beta   90.00
_cell.angle_gamma   90.00
#
_symmetry.space_group_name_H-M   'P 1'
#
loop_
_entity.id
_entity.type
_entity.pdbx_description
1 polymer ?
#
loop_
_entity_poly.entity_id
_entity_poly.type
_entity_poly.pdbx_seq_one_letter_code
_entity_poly.pdbx_strand_id
1 'polypeptide(L)'
;MGVDVYGSSDRRYRRYDNGRFVAEVQTSTTDGFGHAQLGGVANYLGGLLKARTGIKTRAIELSLLQRSAAHMASKTDIEEAIEAGKFAVKSALAGKTGKMVAFERDPESTSYKCKMILVPLSEAANAEKKVPREWINKKGNFVNKEFLDYALPLIQGEPVRYFEDSLPRYARLKKVIAEK
;
A
#
# COMPACT_ATOMS: atom_id res chain seq x y z
N MET A 1 6.30 -15.02 20.82
CA MET A 1 5.36 -14.72 19.72
C MET A 1 5.66 -13.30 19.25
N GLY A 2 6.50 -13.15 18.23
CA GLY A 2 6.83 -11.84 17.65
C GLY A 2 5.72 -11.46 16.67
N VAL A 3 5.01 -10.38 16.94
CA VAL A 3 4.08 -9.81 15.98
C VAL A 3 4.86 -8.82 15.14
N ASP A 4 5.08 -9.13 13.88
CA ASP A 4 5.68 -8.21 12.92
C ASP A 4 4.73 -7.01 12.73
N VAL A 5 5.14 -5.86 13.24
CA VAL A 5 4.42 -4.60 13.12
C VAL A 5 4.53 -4.01 11.70
N TYR A 6 5.47 -4.50 10.92
CA TYR A 6 5.66 -4.07 9.53
C TYR A 6 4.89 -5.01 8.62
N GLY A 7 3.91 -4.45 7.92
CA GLY A 7 3.06 -5.18 6.99
C GLY A 7 3.82 -5.81 5.82
N SER A 8 4.58 -6.85 6.12
CA SER A 8 4.97 -7.76 5.07
C SER A 8 3.68 -8.42 4.58
N SER A 9 3.43 -8.34 3.29
CA SER A 9 2.36 -9.05 2.61
C SER A 9 2.51 -10.58 2.73
N ASP A 10 3.52 -11.05 3.45
CA ASP A 10 3.72 -12.47 3.68
C ASP A 10 2.63 -13.00 4.62
N ARG A 11 1.61 -13.57 4.00
CA ARG A 11 0.46 -14.18 4.65
C ARG A 11 0.82 -15.24 5.70
N ARG A 12 2.06 -15.77 5.70
CA ARG A 12 2.53 -16.81 6.64
C ARG A 12 2.58 -16.33 8.09
N TYR A 13 2.88 -15.06 8.33
CA TYR A 13 2.98 -14.51 9.69
C TYR A 13 1.64 -14.13 10.32
N ARG A 14 0.55 -14.16 9.54
CA ARG A 14 -0.81 -13.82 10.01
C ARG A 14 -1.73 -15.04 10.08
N ARG A 15 -1.19 -16.25 10.00
CA ARG A 15 -1.95 -17.49 10.00
C ARG A 15 -1.67 -18.32 11.24
N TYR A 16 -2.68 -19.00 11.71
CA TYR A 16 -2.51 -20.13 12.62
C TYR A 16 -1.89 -21.32 11.86
N ASP A 17 -1.38 -22.32 12.59
CA ASP A 17 -0.81 -23.55 12.00
C ASP A 17 -1.81 -24.30 11.08
N ASN A 18 -3.11 -24.10 11.31
CA ASN A 18 -4.18 -24.64 10.46
C ASN A 18 -4.46 -23.82 9.18
N GLY A 19 -3.61 -22.82 8.87
CA GLY A 19 -3.72 -21.99 7.68
C GLY A 19 -4.74 -20.83 7.74
N ARG A 20 -5.54 -20.71 8.81
CA ARG A 20 -6.49 -19.61 8.99
C ARG A 20 -5.78 -18.33 9.36
N PHE A 21 -6.30 -17.20 8.89
CA PHE A 21 -5.79 -15.90 9.31
C PHE A 21 -6.10 -15.59 10.77
N VAL A 22 -5.12 -15.06 11.50
CA VAL A 22 -5.27 -14.69 12.92
C VAL A 22 -6.36 -13.63 13.13
N ALA A 23 -6.52 -12.71 12.17
CA ALA A 23 -7.51 -11.64 12.20
C ALA A 23 -8.68 -11.90 11.24
N GLU A 24 -8.93 -13.17 10.88
CA GLU A 24 -10.06 -13.53 10.04
C GLU A 24 -11.37 -13.28 10.80
N VAL A 25 -12.21 -12.44 10.22
CA VAL A 25 -13.56 -12.24 10.75
C VAL A 25 -14.36 -13.50 10.44
N GLN A 26 -14.97 -14.11 11.45
CA GLN A 26 -15.79 -15.33 11.30
C GLN A 26 -17.13 -15.03 10.60
N THR A 27 -17.10 -14.28 9.53
CA THR A 27 -18.25 -14.07 8.67
C THR A 27 -18.04 -14.90 7.39
N SER A 28 -19.06 -15.61 6.99
CA SER A 28 -19.09 -16.47 5.79
C SER A 28 -18.99 -15.69 4.46
N THR A 29 -18.69 -14.42 4.49
CA THR A 29 -18.61 -13.56 3.32
C THR A 29 -17.19 -13.46 2.82
N THR A 30 -16.95 -14.05 1.66
CA THR A 30 -15.78 -13.75 0.81
C THR A 30 -16.11 -12.61 -0.14
N ASP A 31 -15.08 -11.87 -0.60
CA ASP A 31 -15.26 -10.93 -1.70
C ASP A 31 -15.59 -11.66 -3.02
N GLY A 32 -15.94 -10.92 -4.08
CA GLY A 32 -16.25 -11.48 -5.40
C GLY A 32 -15.11 -12.30 -6.04
N PHE A 33 -13.91 -12.30 -5.45
CA PHE A 33 -12.74 -13.05 -5.89
C PHE A 33 -12.39 -14.22 -4.95
N GLY A 34 -13.24 -14.51 -3.95
CA GLY A 34 -13.03 -15.60 -3.01
C GLY A 34 -12.04 -15.30 -1.87
N HIS A 35 -11.64 -14.06 -1.66
CA HIS A 35 -10.75 -13.70 -0.55
C HIS A 35 -11.51 -13.57 0.76
N ALA A 36 -10.92 -14.11 1.84
CA ALA A 36 -11.47 -13.98 3.19
C ALA A 36 -11.45 -12.51 3.64
N GLN A 37 -12.55 -12.06 4.23
CA GLN A 37 -12.62 -10.73 4.83
C GLN A 37 -11.78 -10.72 6.11
N LEU A 38 -10.75 -9.85 6.15
CA LEU A 38 -9.86 -9.72 7.29
C LEU A 38 -10.32 -8.58 8.19
N GLY A 39 -10.36 -8.84 9.50
CA GLY A 39 -10.53 -7.82 10.52
C GLY A 39 -9.23 -7.11 10.87
N GLY A 40 -9.30 -6.10 11.75
CA GLY A 40 -8.13 -5.37 12.22
C GLY A 40 -7.29 -6.19 13.22
N VAL A 41 -5.98 -6.26 12.98
CA VAL A 41 -5.05 -6.97 13.89
C VAL A 41 -4.97 -6.31 15.25
N ALA A 42 -5.06 -4.97 15.32
CA ALA A 42 -5.02 -4.25 16.60
C ALA A 42 -6.22 -4.59 17.50
N ASN A 43 -7.41 -4.72 16.93
CA ASN A 43 -8.61 -5.14 17.68
C ASN A 43 -8.45 -6.56 18.25
N TYR A 44 -7.93 -7.49 17.45
CA TYR A 44 -7.64 -8.85 17.91
C TYR A 44 -6.63 -8.85 19.06
N LEU A 45 -5.49 -8.15 18.90
CA LEU A 45 -4.47 -8.05 19.94
C LEU A 45 -4.98 -7.36 21.21
N GLY A 46 -5.77 -6.29 21.04
CA GLY A 46 -6.40 -5.60 22.17
C GLY A 46 -7.31 -6.52 22.98
N GLY A 47 -8.12 -7.34 22.33
CA GLY A 47 -8.95 -8.36 22.97
C GLY A 47 -8.13 -9.41 23.71
N LEU A 48 -7.07 -9.92 23.07
CA LEU A 48 -6.17 -10.92 23.63
C LEU A 48 -5.45 -10.40 24.89
N LEU A 49 -4.91 -9.18 24.83
CA LEU A 49 -4.25 -8.54 25.97
C LEU A 49 -5.20 -8.33 27.12
N LYS A 50 -6.40 -7.80 26.86
CA LYS A 50 -7.44 -7.62 27.89
C LYS A 50 -7.81 -8.95 28.56
N ALA A 51 -8.00 -10.00 27.77
CA ALA A 51 -8.36 -11.32 28.30
C ALA A 51 -7.25 -11.93 29.17
N ARG A 52 -5.98 -11.71 28.83
CA ARG A 52 -4.83 -12.29 29.56
C ARG A 52 -4.40 -11.49 30.77
N THR A 53 -4.57 -10.18 30.76
CA THR A 53 -4.00 -9.28 31.78
C THR A 53 -5.05 -8.56 32.63
N GLY A 54 -6.30 -8.53 32.20
CA GLY A 54 -7.34 -7.70 32.80
C GLY A 54 -7.18 -6.20 32.57
N ILE A 55 -6.10 -5.76 31.94
CA ILE A 55 -5.79 -4.35 31.73
C ILE A 55 -6.71 -3.76 30.65
N LYS A 56 -7.21 -2.55 30.90
CA LYS A 56 -7.99 -1.79 29.92
C LYS A 56 -7.16 -1.51 28.67
N THR A 57 -7.52 -2.11 27.56
CA THR A 57 -6.81 -1.95 26.28
C THR A 57 -7.67 -1.16 25.30
N ARG A 58 -7.06 -0.31 24.52
CA ARG A 58 -7.67 0.40 23.39
C ARG A 58 -6.92 0.04 22.12
N ALA A 59 -7.65 -0.44 21.12
CA ALA A 59 -7.12 -0.74 19.82
C ALA A 59 -7.41 0.42 18.85
N ILE A 60 -6.44 0.80 18.04
CA ILE A 60 -6.57 1.83 17.01
C ILE A 60 -6.13 1.22 15.68
N GLU A 61 -7.06 1.15 14.73
CA GLU A 61 -6.78 0.77 13.34
C GLU A 61 -6.69 2.03 12.50
N LEU A 62 -5.49 2.36 12.03
CA LEU A 62 -5.28 3.56 11.22
C LEU A 62 -5.85 3.43 9.81
N SER A 63 -5.81 2.23 9.24
CA SER A 63 -6.48 1.85 7.99
C SER A 63 -6.53 2.95 6.92
N LEU A 64 -7.73 3.35 6.50
CA LEU A 64 -7.94 4.38 5.47
C LEU A 64 -7.48 5.79 5.90
N LEU A 65 -7.56 6.12 7.17
CA LEU A 65 -7.09 7.42 7.68
C LEU A 65 -5.59 7.62 7.39
N GLN A 66 -4.79 6.59 7.59
CA GLN A 66 -3.36 6.63 7.27
C GLN A 66 -3.12 6.80 5.77
N ARG A 67 -3.85 6.06 4.93
CA ARG A 67 -3.71 6.12 3.47
C ARG A 67 -4.18 7.44 2.88
N SER A 68 -5.16 8.08 3.51
CA SER A 68 -5.77 9.33 3.04
C SER A 68 -5.19 10.58 3.71
N ALA A 69 -4.11 10.44 4.48
CA ALA A 69 -3.50 11.53 5.25
C ALA A 69 -2.65 12.43 4.33
N ALA A 70 -3.27 13.38 3.65
CA ALA A 70 -2.60 14.30 2.73
C ALA A 70 -1.43 15.08 3.37
N HIS A 71 -1.46 15.29 4.70
CA HIS A 71 -0.38 15.94 5.44
C HIS A 71 0.89 15.07 5.57
N MET A 72 0.79 13.77 5.29
CA MET A 72 1.90 12.81 5.31
C MET A 72 2.32 12.36 3.90
N ALA A 73 1.70 12.91 2.86
CA ALA A 73 2.06 12.58 1.50
C ALA A 73 3.46 13.08 1.14
N SER A 74 4.22 12.31 0.38
CA SER A 74 5.50 12.74 -0.19
C SER A 74 5.34 13.35 -1.57
N LYS A 75 6.20 14.30 -1.90
CA LYS A 75 6.20 14.92 -3.24
C LYS A 75 6.52 13.88 -4.32
N THR A 76 7.52 13.05 -4.09
CA THR A 76 7.92 11.98 -5.02
C THR A 76 6.76 11.07 -5.37
N ASP A 77 6.05 10.55 -4.38
CA ASP A 77 4.93 9.62 -4.60
C ASP A 77 3.79 10.27 -5.38
N ILE A 78 3.45 11.53 -5.05
CA ILE A 78 2.40 12.27 -5.77
C ILE A 78 2.79 12.55 -7.23
N GLU A 79 4.02 13.01 -7.47
CA GLU A 79 4.49 13.32 -8.83
C GLU A 79 4.54 12.05 -9.70
N GLU A 80 5.03 10.95 -9.16
CA GLU A 80 5.05 9.66 -9.86
C GLU A 80 3.64 9.12 -10.14
N ALA A 81 2.72 9.25 -9.18
CA ALA A 81 1.32 8.86 -9.38
C ALA A 81 0.65 9.67 -10.50
N ILE A 82 0.92 10.98 -10.58
CA ILE A 82 0.43 11.87 -11.65
C ILE A 82 1.00 11.44 -13.00
N GLU A 83 2.30 11.19 -13.09
CA GLU A 83 2.95 10.75 -14.33
C GLU A 83 2.45 9.36 -14.77
N ALA A 84 2.22 8.44 -13.82
CA ALA A 84 1.61 7.14 -14.13
C ALA A 84 0.22 7.30 -14.75
N GLY A 85 -0.62 8.17 -14.19
CA GLY A 85 -1.94 8.47 -14.73
C GLY A 85 -1.87 9.07 -16.15
N LYS A 86 -0.99 10.06 -16.37
CA LYS A 86 -0.77 10.65 -17.70
C LYS A 86 -0.30 9.61 -18.71
N PHE A 87 0.64 8.75 -18.31
CA PHE A 87 1.18 7.70 -19.16
C PHE A 87 0.11 6.65 -19.51
N ALA A 88 -0.76 6.30 -18.56
CA ALA A 88 -1.87 5.39 -18.79
C ALA A 88 -2.83 5.92 -19.88
N VAL A 89 -3.25 7.20 -19.76
CA VAL A 89 -4.13 7.83 -20.74
C VAL A 89 -3.49 7.92 -22.12
N LYS A 90 -2.22 8.36 -22.20
CA LYS A 90 -1.48 8.40 -23.48
C LYS A 90 -1.37 7.02 -24.12
N SER A 91 -1.12 5.99 -23.32
CA SER A 91 -1.01 4.61 -23.79
C SER A 91 -2.34 4.07 -24.31
N ALA A 92 -3.43 4.36 -23.61
CA ALA A 92 -4.78 3.98 -24.04
C ALA A 92 -5.16 4.65 -25.37
N LEU A 93 -4.90 5.96 -25.52
CA LEU A 93 -5.13 6.69 -26.77
C LEU A 93 -4.25 6.16 -27.93
N ALA A 94 -3.07 5.61 -27.64
CA ALA A 94 -2.21 4.94 -28.61
C ALA A 94 -2.63 3.48 -28.89
N GLY A 95 -3.82 3.05 -28.44
CA GLY A 95 -4.35 1.71 -28.67
C GLY A 95 -3.67 0.59 -27.88
N LYS A 96 -2.91 0.89 -26.84
CA LYS A 96 -2.28 -0.13 -25.98
C LYS A 96 -3.31 -0.69 -25.01
N THR A 97 -3.75 -1.90 -25.23
CA THR A 97 -4.72 -2.63 -24.40
C THR A 97 -4.10 -3.83 -23.71
N GLY A 98 -4.77 -4.38 -22.70
CA GLY A 98 -4.31 -5.57 -21.97
C GLY A 98 -3.02 -5.36 -21.16
N LYS A 99 -2.71 -4.09 -20.80
CA LYS A 99 -1.49 -3.72 -20.11
C LYS A 99 -1.79 -2.82 -18.90
N MET A 100 -0.90 -2.86 -17.93
CA MET A 100 -0.89 -2.01 -16.75
C MET A 100 0.35 -1.11 -16.75
N VAL A 101 0.20 0.12 -16.27
CA VAL A 101 1.36 0.98 -16.01
C VAL A 101 2.08 0.48 -14.77
N ALA A 102 3.39 0.38 -14.87
CA ALA A 102 4.27 0.02 -13.77
C ALA A 102 5.43 1.01 -13.66
N PHE A 103 6.05 1.01 -12.49
CA PHE A 103 7.20 1.84 -12.14
C PHE A 103 8.48 1.02 -12.30
N GLU A 104 9.44 1.54 -13.05
CA GLU A 104 10.76 0.94 -13.19
C GLU A 104 11.82 1.93 -12.75
N ARG A 105 12.62 1.54 -11.76
CA ARG A 105 13.78 2.33 -11.32
C ARG A 105 14.90 2.19 -12.34
N ASP A 106 15.61 3.27 -12.56
CA ASP A 106 16.82 3.26 -13.36
C ASP A 106 18.00 2.78 -12.49
N PRO A 107 18.53 1.56 -12.71
CA PRO A 107 19.63 1.02 -11.90
C PRO A 107 20.98 1.70 -12.16
N GLU A 108 21.14 2.35 -13.34
CA GLU A 108 22.37 3.02 -13.74
C GLU A 108 22.45 4.45 -13.20
N SER A 109 21.38 4.99 -12.67
CA SER A 109 21.35 6.36 -12.19
C SER A 109 21.97 6.49 -10.79
N THR A 110 22.86 7.47 -10.64
CA THR A 110 23.47 7.84 -9.35
C THR A 110 22.47 8.49 -8.37
N SER A 111 21.34 8.99 -8.89
CA SER A 111 20.24 9.52 -8.11
C SER A 111 18.97 8.73 -8.41
N TYR A 112 18.00 8.76 -7.48
CA TYR A 112 16.72 8.11 -7.71
C TYR A 112 16.05 8.65 -8.98
N LYS A 113 15.74 7.76 -9.90
CA LYS A 113 14.94 8.03 -11.10
C LYS A 113 13.98 6.88 -11.34
N CYS A 114 12.76 7.23 -11.68
CA CYS A 114 11.69 6.31 -12.00
C CYS A 114 11.14 6.62 -13.40
N LYS A 115 10.90 5.61 -14.20
CA LYS A 115 10.21 5.70 -15.49
C LYS A 115 8.97 4.84 -15.50
N MET A 116 7.96 5.27 -16.26
CA MET A 116 6.74 4.51 -16.46
C MET A 116 6.92 3.52 -17.59
N ILE A 117 6.54 2.27 -17.33
CA ILE A 117 6.56 1.19 -18.33
C ILE A 117 5.18 0.54 -18.42
N LEU A 118 4.96 -0.25 -19.48
CA LEU A 118 3.78 -1.07 -19.65
C LEU A 118 4.12 -2.53 -19.43
N VAL A 119 3.43 -3.18 -18.51
CA VAL A 119 3.52 -4.63 -18.27
C VAL A 119 2.22 -5.32 -18.69
N PRO A 120 2.27 -6.53 -19.27
CA PRO A 120 1.07 -7.29 -19.57
C PRO A 120 0.24 -7.57 -18.31
N LEU A 121 -1.09 -7.50 -18.41
CA LEU A 121 -1.97 -7.82 -17.28
C LEU A 121 -1.79 -9.26 -16.79
N SER A 122 -1.44 -10.20 -17.67
CA SER A 122 -1.16 -11.59 -17.32
C SER A 122 0.02 -11.74 -16.34
N GLU A 123 0.98 -10.83 -16.38
CA GLU A 123 2.13 -10.83 -15.47
C GLU A 123 1.84 -10.11 -14.13
N ALA A 124 0.87 -9.19 -14.13
CA ALA A 124 0.51 -8.40 -12.97
C ALA A 124 -0.67 -8.98 -12.19
N ALA A 125 -1.65 -9.58 -12.88
CA ALA A 125 -2.84 -10.13 -12.26
C ALA A 125 -2.51 -11.31 -11.36
N ASN A 126 -3.00 -11.27 -10.12
CA ASN A 126 -2.75 -12.29 -9.11
C ASN A 126 -1.26 -12.50 -8.74
N ALA A 127 -0.37 -11.64 -9.24
CA ALA A 127 1.04 -11.64 -8.85
C ALA A 127 1.26 -10.75 -7.62
N GLU A 128 2.10 -11.21 -6.70
CA GLU A 128 2.46 -10.49 -5.48
C GLU A 128 3.96 -10.24 -5.45
N LYS A 129 4.36 -8.96 -5.49
CA LYS A 129 5.77 -8.60 -5.28
C LYS A 129 6.04 -8.53 -3.78
N LYS A 130 6.87 -9.44 -3.31
CA LYS A 130 7.26 -9.53 -1.89
C LYS A 130 8.51 -8.74 -1.61
N VAL A 131 8.66 -8.31 -0.34
CA VAL A 131 9.93 -7.78 0.16
C VAL A 131 10.95 -8.94 0.15
N PRO A 132 12.14 -8.76 -0.46
CA PRO A 132 13.20 -9.77 -0.44
C PRO A 132 13.56 -10.15 0.99
N ARG A 133 13.74 -11.44 1.25
CA ARG A 133 14.01 -11.94 2.62
C ARG A 133 15.30 -11.37 3.21
N GLU A 134 16.28 -11.13 2.37
CA GLU A 134 17.57 -10.53 2.71
C GLU A 134 17.46 -9.07 3.17
N TRP A 135 16.35 -8.38 2.84
CA TRP A 135 16.08 -7.03 3.33
C TRP A 135 15.50 -7.00 4.75
N ILE A 136 15.21 -8.17 5.30
CA ILE A 136 14.68 -8.34 6.65
C ILE A 136 15.79 -8.97 7.52
N ASN A 137 15.96 -8.46 8.74
CA ASN A 137 16.97 -8.98 9.65
C ASN A 137 16.71 -10.46 10.01
N LYS A 138 17.73 -11.11 10.58
CA LYS A 138 17.63 -12.54 10.95
C LYS A 138 16.50 -12.85 11.94
N LYS A 139 16.18 -11.90 12.84
CA LYS A 139 15.08 -12.04 13.81
C LYS A 139 13.69 -11.86 13.18
N GLY A 140 13.58 -11.31 11.97
CA GLY A 140 12.31 -11.09 11.30
C GLY A 140 11.49 -9.91 11.84
N ASN A 141 12.06 -9.03 12.63
CA ASN A 141 11.37 -7.94 13.30
C ASN A 141 11.87 -6.54 12.92
N PHE A 142 12.79 -6.44 11.96
CA PHE A 142 13.31 -5.18 11.47
C PHE A 142 13.80 -5.30 10.04
N VAL A 143 13.95 -4.17 9.35
CA VAL A 143 14.46 -4.12 7.97
C VAL A 143 15.94 -3.71 7.96
N ASN A 144 16.66 -4.19 6.95
CA ASN A 144 18.05 -3.88 6.72
C ASN A 144 18.21 -2.60 5.88
N LYS A 145 19.44 -2.18 5.68
CA LYS A 145 19.79 -0.97 4.93
C LYS A 145 19.26 -1.00 3.50
N GLU A 146 19.25 -2.13 2.85
CA GLU A 146 18.78 -2.33 1.48
C GLU A 146 17.31 -1.92 1.32
N PHE A 147 16.47 -2.23 2.31
CA PHE A 147 15.09 -1.76 2.31
C PHE A 147 15.01 -0.24 2.49
N LEU A 148 15.84 0.34 3.36
CA LEU A 148 15.89 1.78 3.56
C LEU A 148 16.32 2.50 2.28
N ASP A 149 17.36 2.01 1.62
CA ASP A 149 17.84 2.54 0.32
C ASP A 149 16.76 2.44 -0.76
N TYR A 150 15.91 1.41 -0.69
CA TYR A 150 14.74 1.27 -1.56
C TYR A 150 13.63 2.26 -1.22
N ALA A 151 13.30 2.43 0.04
CA ALA A 151 12.09 3.15 0.47
C ALA A 151 12.30 4.66 0.64
N LEU A 152 13.48 5.08 1.12
CA LEU A 152 13.76 6.49 1.43
C LEU A 152 13.52 7.45 0.26
N PRO A 153 13.88 7.16 -0.99
CA PRO A 153 13.59 8.05 -2.10
C PRO A 153 12.10 8.32 -2.31
N LEU A 154 11.24 7.34 -1.99
CA LEU A 154 9.79 7.44 -2.20
C LEU A 154 9.11 8.38 -1.21
N ILE A 155 9.72 8.62 -0.05
CA ILE A 155 9.17 9.50 1.00
C ILE A 155 9.83 10.87 1.02
N GLN A 156 10.44 11.29 -0.09
CA GLN A 156 11.15 12.57 -0.17
C GLN A 156 10.25 13.70 -0.68
N GLY A 157 10.61 14.89 -0.23
CA GLY A 157 10.00 16.14 -0.66
C GLY A 157 8.61 16.39 -0.07
N GLU A 158 8.29 17.68 0.04
CA GLU A 158 6.98 18.13 0.50
C GLU A 158 6.12 18.57 -0.67
N PRO A 159 4.93 17.99 -0.85
CA PRO A 159 4.00 18.45 -1.88
C PRO A 159 3.40 19.82 -1.49
N VAL A 160 3.04 20.62 -2.49
CA VAL A 160 2.27 21.84 -2.24
C VAL A 160 0.89 21.48 -1.70
N ARG A 161 0.56 22.01 -0.54
CA ARG A 161 -0.74 21.79 0.10
C ARG A 161 -1.57 23.06 -0.05
N TYR A 162 -2.76 22.91 -0.60
CA TYR A 162 -3.72 23.99 -0.71
C TYR A 162 -4.73 23.90 0.41
N PHE A 163 -5.03 25.04 1.05
CA PHE A 163 -6.04 25.14 2.09
C PHE A 163 -7.12 26.15 1.68
N GLU A 164 -8.33 25.91 2.11
CA GLU A 164 -9.47 26.79 1.97
C GLU A 164 -10.23 26.74 3.31
N ASP A 165 -10.42 27.88 3.96
CA ASP A 165 -11.06 27.97 5.28
C ASP A 165 -10.44 27.02 6.35
N SER A 166 -9.11 26.95 6.40
CA SER A 166 -8.33 26.08 7.29
C SER A 166 -8.50 24.58 7.06
N LEU A 167 -9.17 24.17 5.99
CA LEU A 167 -9.32 22.78 5.59
C LEU A 167 -8.49 22.48 4.33
N PRO A 168 -7.96 21.26 4.18
CA PRO A 168 -7.29 20.87 2.95
C PRO A 168 -8.25 20.99 1.75
N ARG A 169 -7.79 21.68 0.71
CA ARG A 169 -8.56 21.83 -0.53
C ARG A 169 -8.28 20.66 -1.47
N TYR A 170 -9.32 19.93 -1.81
CA TYR A 170 -9.26 18.85 -2.78
C TYR A 170 -9.73 19.31 -4.16
N ALA A 171 -9.22 18.67 -5.21
CA ALA A 171 -9.68 18.92 -6.58
C ALA A 171 -11.17 18.56 -6.72
N ARG A 172 -11.95 19.46 -7.32
CA ARG A 172 -13.37 19.23 -7.63
C ARG A 172 -13.49 19.08 -9.14
N LEU A 173 -13.84 17.88 -9.59
CA LEU A 173 -14.06 17.62 -11.01
C LEU A 173 -15.42 18.22 -11.43
N LYS A 174 -15.40 19.04 -12.51
CA LYS A 174 -16.62 19.43 -13.18
C LYS A 174 -17.16 18.24 -13.97
N LYS A 175 -18.35 17.78 -13.65
CA LYS A 175 -19.04 16.73 -14.41
C LYS A 175 -19.68 17.39 -15.64
N VAL A 176 -18.96 17.40 -16.75
CA VAL A 176 -19.46 17.89 -18.03
C VAL A 176 -19.82 16.68 -18.88
N ILE A 177 -21.07 16.64 -19.35
CA ILE A 177 -21.52 15.57 -20.26
C ILE A 177 -20.85 15.82 -21.61
N ALA A 178 -20.19 14.78 -22.15
CA ALA A 178 -19.65 14.86 -23.50
C ALA A 178 -20.80 14.92 -24.50
N GLU A 179 -20.73 15.87 -25.42
CA GLU A 179 -21.60 15.85 -26.58
C GLU A 179 -21.31 14.64 -27.44
N LYS A 180 -22.36 13.95 -27.91
CA LYS A 180 -22.24 12.77 -28.77
C LYS A 180 -21.86 13.15 -30.18
#